data_605736574f04bc9017463e7db2773d6e
#
_entry.id   605736574f04bc9017463e7db2773d6e
#
_cell.length_a   1.000
_cell.length_b   1.000
_cell.length_c   1.000
_cell.angle_alpha   90.00
_cell.angle_beta   90.00
_cell.angle_gamma   90.00
#
_symmetry.space_group_name_H-M   'P 1'
#
loop_
_entity.id
_entity.type
_entity.pdbx_description
1 polymer ?
#
loop_
_entity_poly.entity_id
_entity_poly.type
_entity_poly.pdbx_seq_one_letter_code
_entity_poly.pdbx_strand_id
1 'polypeptide(L)'
;MCGFFSYQLVLQMMVLDENRVTKVVKNRVYCGTFHPCTSSLLMAAGDTWGQIGLWTLGGGWGDDGVLLFEPHTRAVSCMAFSHSRPSTLISTSYDGVARGTDVERGVFQEVYRSDSLLKSFDFLSHDCATLLMGGGNGKVSIVDLRTPGTSHELLHTLNTRTLRSVHVHPVQKQYFITAESSAVHVYDVRKVKAGQPACALHGHTLSISSAYFSPNTGNRVLTTCMDNKLRVYDSTSLTGRWLSKLRALWHPKQDDCFVVGSVERPRKVLVYHESGQLVHTFQDDHMTTVCSVTAFHPTRNALMGGNSTGKLHVFTDQQ
;
A
#
# COMPACT_ATOMS: atom_id res chain seq x y z
N MET A 1 -11.82 -11.74 -23.69
CA MET A 1 -10.54 -11.65 -24.43
C MET A 1 -10.18 -10.21 -24.86
N CYS A 2 -11.11 -9.38 -25.32
CA CYS A 2 -10.79 -7.98 -25.72
C CYS A 2 -10.16 -7.12 -24.60
N GLY A 3 -10.59 -7.23 -23.36
CA GLY A 3 -10.08 -6.40 -22.26
C GLY A 3 -8.62 -6.64 -21.90
N PHE A 4 -8.15 -7.87 -21.97
CA PHE A 4 -6.77 -8.23 -21.62
C PHE A 4 -5.74 -7.67 -22.62
N PHE A 5 -6.00 -7.77 -23.92
CA PHE A 5 -5.13 -7.20 -24.96
C PHE A 5 -5.08 -5.67 -24.88
N SER A 6 -6.22 -5.02 -24.61
CA SER A 6 -6.28 -3.57 -24.43
C SER A 6 -5.44 -3.12 -23.23
N TYR A 7 -5.50 -3.86 -22.11
CA TYR A 7 -4.72 -3.57 -20.92
C TYR A 7 -3.20 -3.75 -21.15
N GLN A 8 -2.80 -4.80 -21.84
CA GLN A 8 -1.39 -5.03 -22.15
C GLN A 8 -0.82 -3.91 -23.04
N LEU A 9 -1.58 -3.42 -24.00
CA LEU A 9 -1.19 -2.25 -24.82
C LEU A 9 -1.00 -0.99 -23.95
N VAL A 10 -1.90 -0.74 -23.00
CA VAL A 10 -1.75 0.40 -22.06
C VAL A 10 -0.45 0.29 -21.27
N LEU A 11 -0.13 -0.88 -20.75
CA LEU A 11 1.13 -1.10 -20.01
C LEU A 11 2.37 -0.89 -20.89
N GLN A 12 2.32 -1.29 -22.15
CA GLN A 12 3.41 -1.09 -23.11
C GLN A 12 3.67 0.39 -23.44
N MET A 13 2.63 1.23 -23.36
CA MET A 13 2.77 2.68 -23.57
C MET A 13 3.35 3.42 -22.36
N MET A 14 3.38 2.78 -21.20
CA MET A 14 3.93 3.37 -19.97
C MET A 14 5.44 3.23 -19.97
N VAL A 15 6.15 4.35 -20.08
CA VAL A 15 7.61 4.40 -20.15
C VAL A 15 8.20 5.20 -18.99
N LEU A 16 9.44 4.92 -18.67
CA LEU A 16 10.28 5.69 -17.77
C LEU A 16 11.23 6.55 -18.60
N ASP A 17 11.49 7.77 -18.18
CA ASP A 17 12.55 8.62 -18.70
C ASP A 17 13.28 9.33 -17.55
N GLU A 18 14.37 10.03 -17.86
CA GLU A 18 15.21 10.69 -16.87
C GLU A 18 14.44 11.70 -15.99
N ASN A 19 13.50 12.44 -16.56
CA ASN A 19 12.69 13.43 -15.84
C ASN A 19 11.66 12.81 -14.90
N ARG A 20 11.46 11.49 -14.98
CA ARG A 20 10.53 10.70 -14.17
C ARG A 20 11.23 9.92 -13.07
N VAL A 21 12.47 10.28 -12.74
CA VAL A 21 13.27 9.68 -11.67
C VAL A 21 13.83 10.78 -10.79
N THR A 22 13.38 10.84 -9.54
CA THR A 22 13.85 11.86 -8.60
C THR A 22 14.05 11.28 -7.20
N LYS A 23 14.95 11.92 -6.43
CA LYS A 23 15.17 11.58 -5.02
C LYS A 23 14.15 12.32 -4.16
N VAL A 24 13.10 11.64 -3.75
CA VAL A 24 11.97 12.21 -3.02
C VAL A 24 12.18 12.20 -1.50
N VAL A 25 12.92 11.24 -0.99
CA VAL A 25 13.28 11.13 0.44
C VAL A 25 14.78 10.80 0.59
N LYS A 26 15.36 11.11 1.75
CA LYS A 26 16.80 10.95 1.96
C LYS A 26 17.23 9.49 2.05
N ASN A 27 16.37 8.62 2.61
CA ASN A 27 16.68 7.24 2.92
C ASN A 27 15.81 6.28 2.09
N ARG A 28 15.89 4.98 2.41
CA ARG A 28 15.10 3.94 1.75
C ARG A 28 13.62 4.27 1.79
N VAL A 29 12.96 4.25 0.63
CA VAL A 29 11.50 4.31 0.53
C VAL A 29 10.90 3.08 1.20
N TYR A 30 10.01 3.30 2.16
CA TYR A 30 9.36 2.25 2.93
C TYR A 30 7.88 2.07 2.56
N CYS A 31 7.22 3.15 2.18
CA CYS A 31 5.86 3.15 1.63
C CYS A 31 5.71 4.31 0.64
N GLY A 32 4.66 4.24 -0.18
CA GLY A 32 4.35 5.30 -1.14
C GLY A 32 2.94 5.15 -1.68
N THR A 33 2.37 6.27 -2.10
CA THR A 33 1.02 6.34 -2.65
C THR A 33 0.89 7.47 -3.66
N PHE A 34 -0.04 7.34 -4.59
CA PHE A 34 -0.45 8.44 -5.46
C PHE A 34 -1.57 9.24 -4.83
N HIS A 35 -1.57 10.54 -5.09
CA HIS A 35 -2.73 11.39 -4.90
C HIS A 35 -3.79 11.05 -5.97
N PRO A 36 -5.10 11.02 -5.64
CA PRO A 36 -6.14 10.64 -6.60
C PRO A 36 -6.44 11.70 -7.68
N CYS A 37 -5.75 12.83 -7.69
CA CYS A 37 -5.92 13.90 -8.68
C CYS A 37 -5.61 13.41 -10.11
N THR A 38 -6.43 13.83 -11.07
CA THR A 38 -6.26 13.48 -12.49
C THR A 38 -5.55 14.56 -13.30
N SER A 39 -5.44 15.79 -12.80
CA SER A 39 -4.81 16.92 -13.52
C SER A 39 -3.27 16.87 -13.45
N SER A 40 -2.71 16.34 -12.36
CA SER A 40 -1.27 16.20 -12.16
C SER A 40 -0.93 14.84 -11.54
N LEU A 41 0.32 14.40 -11.68
CA LEU A 41 0.82 13.22 -10.98
C LEU A 41 1.52 13.69 -9.70
N LEU A 42 0.77 13.71 -8.60
CA LEU A 42 1.28 13.97 -7.26
C LEU A 42 1.46 12.64 -6.52
N MET A 43 2.62 12.44 -5.93
CA MET A 43 3.01 11.23 -5.19
C MET A 43 3.50 11.60 -3.80
N ALA A 44 3.28 10.69 -2.85
CA ALA A 44 3.88 10.74 -1.54
C ALA A 44 4.77 9.50 -1.33
N ALA A 45 5.95 9.69 -0.76
CA ALA A 45 6.84 8.62 -0.34
C ALA A 45 7.27 8.81 1.10
N GLY A 46 7.24 7.74 1.89
CA GLY A 46 7.72 7.71 3.26
C GLY A 46 8.97 6.86 3.38
N ASP A 47 9.91 7.27 4.22
CA ASP A 47 11.17 6.58 4.38
C ASP A 47 11.32 5.86 5.74
N THR A 48 12.47 5.20 5.90
CA THR A 48 12.81 4.46 7.12
C THR A 48 13.14 5.35 8.32
N TRP A 49 13.28 6.65 8.14
CA TRP A 49 13.65 7.61 9.20
C TRP A 49 12.52 8.55 9.60
N GLY A 50 11.33 8.37 9.00
CA GLY A 50 10.15 9.14 9.34
C GLY A 50 9.91 10.35 8.45
N GLN A 51 10.67 10.49 7.37
CA GLN A 51 10.48 11.55 6.39
C GLN A 51 9.34 11.20 5.45
N ILE A 52 8.60 12.21 5.03
CA ILE A 52 7.59 12.15 3.96
C ILE A 52 7.96 13.17 2.90
N GLY A 53 8.20 12.71 1.69
CA GLY A 53 8.39 13.56 0.53
C GLY A 53 7.14 13.56 -0.33
N LEU A 54 6.72 14.75 -0.77
CA LEU A 54 5.70 14.96 -1.79
C LEU A 54 6.39 15.35 -3.08
N TRP A 55 6.04 14.70 -4.18
CA TRP A 55 6.61 14.98 -5.49
C TRP A 55 5.50 15.13 -6.53
N THR A 56 5.54 16.25 -7.25
CA THR A 56 4.66 16.50 -8.40
C THR A 56 5.48 16.41 -9.68
N LEU A 57 5.14 15.48 -10.55
CA LEU A 57 5.80 15.34 -11.85
C LEU A 57 5.55 16.59 -12.71
N GLY A 58 6.63 17.27 -13.12
CA GLY A 58 6.55 18.53 -13.85
C GLY A 58 6.11 19.74 -13.01
N GLY A 59 6.03 19.60 -11.68
CA GLY A 59 5.67 20.70 -10.76
C GLY A 59 6.85 21.59 -10.40
N GLY A 60 6.55 22.85 -10.11
CA GLY A 60 7.56 23.86 -9.71
C GLY A 60 7.74 24.00 -8.19
N TRP A 61 7.46 22.97 -7.39
CA TRP A 61 7.65 23.03 -5.94
C TRP A 61 9.09 22.69 -5.56
N GLY A 62 9.66 23.42 -4.61
CA GLY A 62 10.96 23.11 -4.03
C GLY A 62 12.05 22.80 -5.08
N ASP A 63 13.01 21.97 -4.72
CA ASP A 63 14.01 21.45 -5.65
C ASP A 63 13.43 20.24 -6.41
N ASP A 64 13.48 20.25 -7.73
CA ASP A 64 12.99 19.17 -8.61
C ASP A 64 11.50 18.81 -8.41
N GLY A 65 10.66 19.73 -7.95
CA GLY A 65 9.25 19.49 -7.66
C GLY A 65 8.98 18.70 -6.39
N VAL A 66 9.96 18.62 -5.46
CA VAL A 66 9.89 17.85 -4.21
C VAL A 66 9.75 18.77 -3.00
N LEU A 67 8.79 18.43 -2.14
CA LEU A 67 8.68 18.96 -0.78
C LEU A 67 8.96 17.85 0.22
N LEU A 68 9.91 18.07 1.15
CA LEU A 68 10.32 17.10 2.16
C LEU A 68 9.90 17.56 3.55
N PHE A 69 9.27 16.67 4.30
CA PHE A 69 8.81 16.88 5.68
C PHE A 69 9.34 15.79 6.61
N GLU A 70 9.44 16.07 7.90
CA GLU A 70 9.88 15.13 8.93
C GLU A 70 8.81 14.97 10.04
N PRO A 71 7.61 14.45 9.70
CA PRO A 71 6.52 14.35 10.66
C PRO A 71 6.71 13.23 11.68
N HIS A 72 7.49 12.21 11.38
CA HIS A 72 7.69 11.04 12.22
C HIS A 72 9.14 10.89 12.68
N THR A 73 9.34 10.15 13.77
CA THR A 73 10.69 9.90 14.35
C THR A 73 11.23 8.51 14.01
N ARG A 74 10.41 7.67 13.35
CA ARG A 74 10.77 6.32 12.89
C ARG A 74 10.12 6.06 11.53
N ALA A 75 10.41 4.89 10.96
CA ALA A 75 9.93 4.49 9.64
C ALA A 75 8.42 4.75 9.45
N VAL A 76 8.09 5.41 8.35
CA VAL A 76 6.70 5.59 7.91
C VAL A 76 6.22 4.24 7.35
N SER A 77 5.35 3.56 8.08
CA SER A 77 4.97 2.17 7.80
C SER A 77 3.89 2.04 6.73
N CYS A 78 2.96 2.98 6.68
CA CYS A 78 1.87 3.02 5.71
C CYS A 78 1.41 4.46 5.50
N MET A 79 0.91 4.75 4.31
CA MET A 79 0.27 6.02 3.99
C MET A 79 -0.78 5.86 2.90
N ALA A 80 -1.82 6.68 2.95
CA ALA A 80 -2.86 6.77 1.93
C ALA A 80 -3.51 8.14 1.93
N PHE A 81 -3.86 8.64 0.74
CA PHE A 81 -4.72 9.81 0.61
C PHE A 81 -6.17 9.44 0.89
N SER A 82 -6.89 10.34 1.55
CA SER A 82 -8.32 10.20 1.74
C SER A 82 -9.05 10.39 0.40
N HIS A 83 -9.89 9.44 0.02
CA HIS A 83 -10.69 9.56 -1.20
C HIS A 83 -11.79 10.61 -1.08
N SER A 84 -12.32 10.83 0.13
CA SER A 84 -13.35 11.84 0.39
C SER A 84 -12.79 13.25 0.56
N ARG A 85 -11.55 13.37 1.03
CA ARG A 85 -10.80 14.63 1.21
C ARG A 85 -9.39 14.49 0.66
N PRO A 86 -9.19 14.62 -0.66
CA PRO A 86 -7.91 14.35 -1.30
C PRO A 86 -6.73 15.17 -0.77
N SER A 87 -6.98 16.39 -0.24
CA SER A 87 -5.94 17.17 0.44
C SER A 87 -5.41 16.54 1.73
N THR A 88 -6.05 15.48 2.25
CA THR A 88 -5.65 14.82 3.48
C THR A 88 -4.87 13.53 3.20
N LEU A 89 -3.61 13.50 3.59
CA LEU A 89 -2.77 12.31 3.62
C LEU A 89 -2.73 11.76 5.04
N ILE A 90 -3.14 10.51 5.24
CA ILE A 90 -2.94 9.80 6.51
C ILE A 90 -1.63 9.01 6.43
N SER A 91 -0.83 9.09 7.48
CA SER A 91 0.42 8.33 7.63
C SER A 91 0.50 7.66 8.99
N THR A 92 1.07 6.46 9.04
CA THR A 92 1.38 5.72 10.27
C THR A 92 2.86 5.42 10.34
N SER A 93 3.39 5.28 11.55
CA SER A 93 4.81 5.05 11.75
C SER A 93 5.10 4.05 12.89
N TYR A 94 6.32 3.54 12.87
CA TYR A 94 6.88 2.73 13.96
C TYR A 94 7.15 3.55 15.24
N ASP A 95 6.95 4.87 15.23
CA ASP A 95 6.92 5.70 16.42
C ASP A 95 5.62 5.58 17.23
N GLY A 96 4.66 4.78 16.74
CA GLY A 96 3.38 4.54 17.39
C GLY A 96 2.32 5.61 17.08
N VAL A 97 2.62 6.56 16.20
CA VAL A 97 1.73 7.68 15.89
C VAL A 97 1.14 7.56 14.49
N ALA A 98 -0.14 7.89 14.36
CA ALA A 98 -0.77 8.21 13.08
C ALA A 98 -1.00 9.70 12.96
N ARG A 99 -0.68 10.27 11.79
CA ARG A 99 -0.85 11.70 11.49
C ARG A 99 -1.70 11.90 10.26
N GLY A 100 -2.57 12.90 10.34
CA GLY A 100 -3.26 13.48 9.19
C GLY A 100 -2.50 14.71 8.73
N THR A 101 -2.13 14.76 7.46
CA THR A 101 -1.42 15.88 6.85
C THR A 101 -2.34 16.57 5.85
N ASP A 102 -2.60 17.86 6.04
CA ASP A 102 -3.16 18.71 5.00
C ASP A 102 -2.02 19.08 4.04
N VAL A 103 -2.00 18.47 2.85
CA VAL A 103 -0.90 18.63 1.90
C VAL A 103 -0.89 20.01 1.22
N GLU A 104 -2.01 20.72 1.21
CA GLU A 104 -2.11 22.07 0.65
C GLU A 104 -1.52 23.11 1.62
N ARG A 105 -1.71 22.89 2.93
CA ARG A 105 -1.27 23.80 3.98
C ARG A 105 0.06 23.39 4.63
N GLY A 106 0.52 22.17 4.40
CA GLY A 106 1.70 21.61 5.05
C GLY A 106 1.53 21.43 6.57
N VAL A 107 0.30 21.23 7.04
CA VAL A 107 -0.02 21.09 8.47
C VAL A 107 -0.16 19.62 8.84
N PHE A 108 0.52 19.21 9.91
CA PHE A 108 0.49 17.87 10.45
C PHE A 108 -0.29 17.84 11.76
N GLN A 109 -1.30 17.00 11.84
CA GLN A 109 -2.09 16.78 13.03
C GLN A 109 -1.97 15.32 13.48
N GLU A 110 -1.68 15.10 14.76
CA GLU A 110 -1.74 13.77 15.34
C GLU A 110 -3.20 13.33 15.48
N VAL A 111 -3.54 12.18 14.88
CA VAL A 111 -4.93 11.66 14.88
C VAL A 111 -5.08 10.41 15.74
N TYR A 112 -3.97 9.71 16.02
CA TYR A 112 -3.98 8.56 16.90
C TYR A 112 -2.58 8.29 17.47
N ARG A 113 -2.55 7.87 18.74
CA ARG A 113 -1.32 7.41 19.43
C ARG A 113 -1.55 6.04 20.05
N SER A 114 -0.64 5.13 19.75
CA SER A 114 -0.61 3.76 20.26
C SER A 114 0.59 3.54 21.17
N ASP A 115 0.46 2.65 22.15
CA ASP A 115 1.57 2.19 23.01
C ASP A 115 2.59 1.31 22.25
N SER A 116 2.26 0.88 21.04
CA SER A 116 3.11 0.05 20.19
C SER A 116 3.26 0.65 18.80
N LEU A 117 4.31 0.21 18.09
CA LEU A 117 4.51 0.61 16.71
C LEU A 117 3.28 0.30 15.83
N LEU A 118 2.91 1.21 14.96
CA LEU A 118 1.86 1.02 13.96
C LEU A 118 2.46 0.43 12.68
N LYS A 119 1.84 -0.63 12.16
CA LYS A 119 2.32 -1.37 10.97
C LYS A 119 1.60 -0.98 9.70
N SER A 120 0.29 -0.79 9.81
CA SER A 120 -0.58 -0.57 8.66
C SER A 120 -1.88 0.04 9.13
N PHE A 121 -2.58 0.69 8.23
CA PHE A 121 -3.96 1.11 8.42
C PHE A 121 -4.74 0.97 7.12
N ASP A 122 -6.06 1.06 7.21
CA ASP A 122 -6.96 1.20 6.06
C ASP A 122 -8.21 1.98 6.44
N PHE A 123 -8.90 2.55 5.45
CA PHE A 123 -10.16 3.26 5.65
C PHE A 123 -11.31 2.28 5.85
N LEU A 124 -11.89 2.30 7.05
CA LEU A 124 -13.00 1.42 7.41
C LEU A 124 -14.33 1.93 6.84
N SER A 125 -14.54 3.25 6.83
CA SER A 125 -15.76 3.88 6.31
C SER A 125 -15.57 4.40 4.88
N HIS A 126 -16.67 4.52 4.12
CA HIS A 126 -16.63 5.04 2.75
C HIS A 126 -16.30 6.55 2.70
N ASP A 127 -16.64 7.30 3.75
CA ASP A 127 -16.32 8.72 3.89
C ASP A 127 -14.87 8.96 4.38
N CYS A 128 -14.09 7.89 4.55
CA CYS A 128 -12.72 7.93 5.08
C CYS A 128 -12.58 8.57 6.47
N ALA A 129 -13.68 8.72 7.21
CA ALA A 129 -13.64 9.29 8.55
C ALA A 129 -13.21 8.29 9.62
N THR A 130 -13.43 6.99 9.39
CA THR A 130 -13.07 5.93 10.33
C THR A 130 -11.93 5.09 9.78
N LEU A 131 -10.91 4.89 10.61
CA LEU A 131 -9.69 4.14 10.26
C LEU A 131 -9.61 2.85 11.07
N LEU A 132 -9.13 1.78 10.42
CA LEU A 132 -8.70 0.54 11.04
C LEU A 132 -7.18 0.55 11.15
N MET A 133 -6.62 0.59 12.35
CA MET A 133 -5.18 0.62 12.61
C MET A 133 -4.69 -0.75 13.07
N GLY A 134 -3.56 -1.21 12.52
CA GLY A 134 -2.89 -2.45 12.92
C GLY A 134 -1.59 -2.17 13.69
N GLY A 135 -1.53 -2.58 14.96
CA GLY A 135 -0.36 -2.50 15.81
C GLY A 135 0.53 -3.74 15.71
N GLY A 136 1.83 -3.57 15.88
CA GLY A 136 2.81 -4.67 15.78
C GLY A 136 2.67 -5.76 16.85
N ASN A 137 1.92 -5.49 17.91
CA ASN A 137 1.66 -6.40 19.05
C ASN A 137 0.36 -7.21 18.90
N GLY A 138 -0.22 -7.28 17.69
CA GLY A 138 -1.48 -7.98 17.44
C GLY A 138 -2.73 -7.19 17.83
N LYS A 139 -2.60 -5.92 18.22
CA LYS A 139 -3.75 -5.06 18.51
C LYS A 139 -4.26 -4.41 17.25
N VAL A 140 -5.58 -4.29 17.15
CA VAL A 140 -6.29 -3.58 16.09
C VAL A 140 -7.16 -2.50 16.75
N SER A 141 -7.03 -1.26 16.29
CA SER A 141 -7.77 -0.11 16.83
C SER A 141 -8.66 0.47 15.77
N ILE A 142 -9.86 0.89 16.16
CA ILE A 142 -10.77 1.69 15.32
C ILE A 142 -10.69 3.13 15.82
N VAL A 143 -10.39 4.04 14.91
CA VAL A 143 -10.20 5.46 15.19
C VAL A 143 -11.16 6.27 14.32
N ASP A 144 -11.96 7.14 14.93
CA ASP A 144 -12.83 8.08 14.22
C ASP A 144 -12.16 9.47 14.19
N LEU A 145 -11.85 9.95 12.99
CA LEU A 145 -11.19 11.26 12.79
C LEU A 145 -12.07 12.46 13.16
N ARG A 146 -13.36 12.24 13.42
CA ARG A 146 -14.30 13.28 13.88
C ARG A 146 -14.28 13.43 15.39
N THR A 147 -13.86 12.39 16.11
CA THR A 147 -13.71 12.45 17.57
C THR A 147 -12.44 13.21 17.92
N PRO A 148 -12.54 14.28 18.72
CA PRO A 148 -11.36 15.04 19.15
C PRO A 148 -10.39 14.19 19.97
N GLY A 149 -9.10 14.43 19.78
CA GLY A 149 -8.04 13.73 20.53
C GLY A 149 -7.31 12.68 19.69
N THR A 150 -6.56 11.81 20.37
CA THR A 150 -5.67 10.80 19.76
C THR A 150 -5.96 9.39 20.27
N SER A 151 -7.17 9.17 20.80
CA SER A 151 -7.63 7.89 21.32
C SER A 151 -8.30 7.04 20.23
N HIS A 152 -8.64 5.82 20.58
CA HIS A 152 -9.42 4.90 19.76
C HIS A 152 -10.84 4.76 20.30
N GLU A 153 -11.80 4.50 19.42
CA GLU A 153 -13.17 4.13 19.77
C GLU A 153 -13.26 2.70 20.27
N LEU A 154 -12.55 1.80 19.58
CA LEU A 154 -12.48 0.39 19.92
C LEU A 154 -11.05 -0.12 19.82
N LEU A 155 -10.67 -0.99 20.75
CA LEU A 155 -9.40 -1.71 20.76
C LEU A 155 -9.66 -3.21 20.90
N HIS A 156 -9.16 -3.98 19.94
CA HIS A 156 -9.22 -5.43 19.95
C HIS A 156 -7.82 -6.03 19.98
N THR A 157 -7.63 -7.07 20.77
CA THR A 157 -6.40 -7.89 20.75
C THR A 157 -6.70 -9.17 19.99
N LEU A 158 -6.02 -9.35 18.85
CA LEU A 158 -6.11 -10.57 18.05
C LEU A 158 -5.24 -11.66 18.68
N ASN A 159 -5.57 -12.92 18.43
CA ASN A 159 -4.77 -14.05 18.89
C ASN A 159 -3.50 -14.24 18.02
N THR A 160 -2.71 -13.18 17.91
CA THR A 160 -1.45 -13.18 17.18
C THR A 160 -0.38 -12.35 17.90
N ARG A 161 0.88 -12.78 17.80
CA ARG A 161 2.02 -12.04 18.37
C ARG A 161 2.53 -10.93 17.46
N THR A 162 2.29 -11.06 16.16
CA THR A 162 2.80 -10.09 15.16
C THR A 162 1.78 -9.87 14.06
N LEU A 163 1.36 -8.62 13.92
CA LEU A 163 0.53 -8.18 12.82
C LEU A 163 1.39 -7.37 11.85
N ARG A 164 1.29 -7.66 10.57
CA ARG A 164 2.11 -7.04 9.51
C ARG A 164 1.34 -6.06 8.64
N SER A 165 0.13 -6.43 8.25
CA SER A 165 -0.77 -5.55 7.51
C SER A 165 -2.21 -5.80 7.89
N VAL A 166 -3.03 -4.77 7.74
CA VAL A 166 -4.49 -4.84 7.74
C VAL A 166 -4.98 -4.30 6.40
N HIS A 167 -6.09 -4.84 5.91
CA HIS A 167 -6.77 -4.33 4.72
C HIS A 167 -8.27 -4.58 4.83
N VAL A 168 -9.08 -3.56 4.60
CA VAL A 168 -10.54 -3.62 4.69
C VAL A 168 -11.11 -4.12 3.38
N HIS A 169 -12.15 -4.95 3.44
CA HIS A 169 -12.84 -5.43 2.24
C HIS A 169 -13.48 -4.24 1.48
N PRO A 170 -13.24 -4.10 0.18
CA PRO A 170 -13.63 -2.89 -0.56
C PRO A 170 -15.15 -2.63 -0.56
N VAL A 171 -15.94 -3.70 -0.63
CA VAL A 171 -17.42 -3.63 -0.69
C VAL A 171 -18.05 -3.88 0.69
N GLN A 172 -17.65 -4.97 1.33
CA GLN A 172 -18.21 -5.39 2.63
C GLN A 172 -17.33 -4.85 3.76
N LYS A 173 -17.41 -3.57 4.06
CA LYS A 173 -16.57 -2.85 5.02
C LYS A 173 -16.53 -3.43 6.44
N GLN A 174 -17.47 -4.31 6.80
CA GLN A 174 -17.43 -5.03 8.08
C GLN A 174 -16.34 -6.11 8.14
N TYR A 175 -15.81 -6.55 6.99
CA TYR A 175 -14.72 -7.52 6.95
C TYR A 175 -13.37 -6.85 6.71
N PHE A 176 -12.37 -7.35 7.41
CA PHE A 176 -10.98 -6.99 7.17
C PHE A 176 -10.08 -8.22 7.22
N ILE A 177 -8.96 -8.14 6.55
CA ILE A 177 -7.95 -9.19 6.50
C ILE A 177 -6.68 -8.74 7.20
N THR A 178 -6.01 -9.68 7.86
CA THR A 178 -4.71 -9.46 8.50
C THR A 178 -3.67 -10.39 7.92
N ALA A 179 -2.46 -9.86 7.70
CA ALA A 179 -1.27 -10.69 7.51
C ALA A 179 -0.54 -10.81 8.85
N GLU A 180 -0.36 -12.03 9.31
CA GLU A 180 0.26 -12.36 10.58
C GLU A 180 1.59 -13.10 10.38
N SER A 181 2.16 -13.67 11.43
CA SER A 181 3.47 -14.34 11.35
C SER A 181 3.52 -15.47 10.31
N SER A 182 2.49 -16.32 10.26
CA SER A 182 2.42 -17.46 9.31
C SER A 182 1.01 -17.74 8.81
N ALA A 183 0.05 -16.90 9.18
CA ALA A 183 -1.35 -17.05 8.83
C ALA A 183 -1.92 -15.74 8.28
N VAL A 184 -2.93 -15.86 7.45
CA VAL A 184 -3.79 -14.77 7.00
C VAL A 184 -5.18 -15.05 7.54
N HIS A 185 -5.75 -14.10 8.26
CA HIS A 185 -7.06 -14.24 8.85
C HIS A 185 -8.01 -13.17 8.36
N VAL A 186 -9.26 -13.56 8.19
CA VAL A 186 -10.38 -12.64 7.93
C VAL A 186 -11.18 -12.47 9.21
N TYR A 187 -11.47 -11.22 9.55
CA TYR A 187 -12.26 -10.85 10.74
C TYR A 187 -13.51 -10.06 10.35
N ASP A 188 -14.58 -10.21 11.13
CA ASP A 188 -15.73 -9.31 11.11
C ASP A 188 -15.55 -8.28 12.25
N VAL A 189 -15.47 -6.99 11.91
CA VAL A 189 -15.23 -5.90 12.85
C VAL A 189 -16.27 -5.84 13.98
N ARG A 190 -17.51 -6.30 13.70
CA ARG A 190 -18.60 -6.35 14.67
C ARG A 190 -18.51 -7.52 15.65
N LYS A 191 -17.68 -8.53 15.33
CA LYS A 191 -17.58 -9.81 16.06
C LYS A 191 -16.16 -10.13 16.50
N VAL A 192 -15.21 -9.18 16.45
CA VAL A 192 -13.82 -9.37 16.89
C VAL A 192 -13.75 -9.49 18.43
N LYS A 193 -14.60 -10.30 19.02
CA LYS A 193 -14.51 -10.66 20.43
C LYS A 193 -13.54 -11.82 20.57
N ALA A 194 -12.64 -11.73 21.55
CA ALA A 194 -11.65 -12.77 21.88
C ALA A 194 -10.65 -13.11 20.75
N GLY A 195 -10.46 -12.24 19.76
CA GLY A 195 -9.45 -12.44 18.72
C GLY A 195 -9.68 -13.63 17.79
N GLN A 196 -10.91 -14.16 17.69
CA GLN A 196 -11.20 -15.30 16.83
C GLN A 196 -11.50 -14.83 15.40
N PRO A 197 -10.77 -15.35 14.38
CA PRO A 197 -11.06 -15.04 13.00
C PRO A 197 -12.34 -15.71 12.52
N ALA A 198 -13.04 -15.06 11.58
CA ALA A 198 -14.15 -15.66 10.85
C ALA A 198 -13.68 -16.75 9.89
N CYS A 199 -12.46 -16.60 9.37
CA CYS A 199 -11.84 -17.52 8.40
C CYS A 199 -10.32 -17.39 8.43
N ALA A 200 -9.61 -18.47 8.07
CA ALA A 200 -8.16 -18.52 7.94
C ALA A 200 -7.75 -19.01 6.55
N LEU A 201 -6.77 -18.33 5.94
CA LEU A 201 -6.16 -18.72 4.67
C LEU A 201 -4.86 -19.45 4.94
N HIS A 202 -4.77 -20.70 4.51
CA HIS A 202 -3.63 -21.58 4.77
C HIS A 202 -2.72 -21.73 3.55
N GLY A 203 -1.51 -22.23 3.81
CA GLY A 203 -0.57 -22.65 2.76
C GLY A 203 0.78 -21.96 2.78
N HIS A 204 0.93 -20.81 3.43
CA HIS A 204 2.23 -20.18 3.65
C HIS A 204 3.00 -20.90 4.78
N THR A 205 4.34 -21.01 4.60
CA THR A 205 5.22 -21.68 5.56
C THR A 205 6.10 -20.73 6.36
N LEU A 206 6.20 -19.49 5.91
CA LEU A 206 6.99 -18.43 6.56
C LEU A 206 6.14 -17.17 6.77
N SER A 207 6.77 -16.14 7.30
CA SER A 207 6.12 -14.88 7.64
C SER A 207 5.51 -14.19 6.42
N ILE A 208 4.24 -13.84 6.53
CA ILE A 208 3.47 -13.15 5.49
C ILE A 208 3.68 -11.65 5.66
N SER A 209 4.12 -10.97 4.62
CA SER A 209 4.41 -9.53 4.67
C SER A 209 3.20 -8.67 4.36
N SER A 210 2.29 -9.14 3.53
CA SER A 210 1.06 -8.41 3.18
C SER A 210 -0.04 -9.34 2.69
N ALA A 211 -1.29 -8.90 2.88
CA ALA A 211 -2.48 -9.53 2.35
C ALA A 211 -3.49 -8.44 1.95
N TYR A 212 -3.99 -8.50 0.72
CA TYR A 212 -4.89 -7.50 0.15
C TYR A 212 -6.05 -8.15 -0.59
N PHE A 213 -7.28 -7.69 -0.33
CA PHE A 213 -8.43 -7.99 -1.17
C PHE A 213 -8.28 -7.35 -2.54
N SER A 214 -8.84 -7.97 -3.58
CA SER A 214 -8.97 -7.33 -4.90
C SER A 214 -9.84 -6.07 -4.80
N PRO A 215 -9.49 -4.98 -5.54
CA PRO A 215 -9.98 -3.64 -5.22
C PRO A 215 -11.46 -3.41 -5.52
N ASN A 216 -12.03 -4.05 -6.54
CA ASN A 216 -13.41 -3.79 -6.96
C ASN A 216 -14.42 -4.71 -6.27
N THR A 217 -14.16 -6.01 -6.24
CA THR A 217 -15.11 -7.01 -5.73
C THR A 217 -14.76 -7.57 -4.36
N GLY A 218 -13.46 -7.59 -4.01
CA GLY A 218 -12.94 -8.29 -2.83
C GLY A 218 -12.93 -9.81 -2.95
N ASN A 219 -13.28 -10.37 -4.11
CA ASN A 219 -13.42 -11.83 -4.33
C ASN A 219 -12.08 -12.56 -4.44
N ARG A 220 -10.96 -11.84 -4.47
CA ARG A 220 -9.61 -12.41 -4.47
C ARG A 220 -8.80 -11.82 -3.33
N VAL A 221 -7.89 -12.61 -2.79
CA VAL A 221 -6.90 -12.16 -1.80
C VAL A 221 -5.51 -12.45 -2.32
N LEU A 222 -4.72 -11.40 -2.53
CA LEU A 222 -3.32 -11.48 -2.89
C LEU A 222 -2.46 -11.42 -1.63
N THR A 223 -1.58 -12.39 -1.46
CA THR A 223 -0.66 -12.45 -0.32
C THR A 223 0.79 -12.51 -0.77
N THR A 224 1.65 -11.86 0.00
CA THR A 224 3.10 -11.90 -0.19
C THR A 224 3.75 -12.50 1.05
N CYS A 225 4.63 -13.48 0.87
CA CYS A 225 5.26 -14.18 1.97
C CYS A 225 6.78 -14.30 1.79
N MET A 226 7.50 -14.47 2.91
CA MET A 226 8.94 -14.69 2.92
C MET A 226 9.33 -16.10 2.45
N ASP A 227 8.36 -17.00 2.22
CA ASP A 227 8.57 -18.32 1.59
C ASP A 227 8.82 -18.22 0.07
N ASN A 228 9.07 -17.01 -0.44
CA ASN A 228 9.30 -16.69 -1.85
C ASN A 228 8.09 -16.93 -2.75
N LYS A 229 6.89 -16.90 -2.19
CA LYS A 229 5.67 -17.18 -2.92
C LYS A 229 4.67 -16.05 -2.76
N LEU A 230 4.10 -15.66 -3.88
CA LEU A 230 2.83 -14.92 -3.92
C LEU A 230 1.71 -15.94 -4.04
N ARG A 231 0.59 -15.70 -3.38
CA ARG A 231 -0.61 -16.52 -3.55
C ARG A 231 -1.80 -15.63 -3.81
N VAL A 232 -2.62 -16.06 -4.73
CA VAL A 232 -3.96 -15.52 -4.93
C VAL A 232 -4.94 -16.57 -4.42
N TYR A 233 -5.76 -16.18 -3.45
CA TYR A 233 -6.85 -16.99 -2.93
C TYR A 233 -8.16 -16.50 -3.51
N ASP A 234 -9.05 -17.42 -3.81
CA ASP A 234 -10.44 -17.11 -4.02
C ASP A 234 -11.08 -16.93 -2.64
N SER A 235 -11.60 -15.74 -2.36
CA SER A 235 -12.23 -15.45 -1.06
C SER A 235 -13.57 -16.16 -0.90
N THR A 236 -14.13 -16.71 -1.99
CA THR A 236 -15.35 -17.52 -1.97
C THR A 236 -15.09 -19.01 -1.73
N SER A 237 -13.89 -19.53 -2.12
CA SER A 237 -13.56 -20.96 -2.09
C SER A 237 -12.20 -21.33 -1.46
N LEU A 238 -11.38 -20.34 -1.10
CA LEU A 238 -10.12 -20.48 -0.32
C LEU A 238 -9.00 -21.37 -0.92
N THR A 239 -8.91 -21.50 -2.24
CA THR A 239 -7.83 -22.25 -2.94
C THR A 239 -6.83 -21.33 -3.63
N GLY A 240 -5.51 -21.59 -3.57
CA GLY A 240 -4.46 -20.66 -3.99
C GLY A 240 -3.36 -21.19 -4.93
N ARG A 241 -2.71 -20.30 -5.73
CA ARG A 241 -1.57 -20.53 -6.66
C ARG A 241 -0.33 -19.67 -6.36
N TRP A 242 0.86 -19.88 -6.99
CA TRP A 242 2.21 -19.54 -6.49
C TRP A 242 3.01 -18.52 -7.33
N LEU A 243 3.73 -17.54 -6.69
CA LEU A 243 4.82 -16.70 -7.27
C LEU A 243 5.64 -15.89 -6.22
N SER A 244 6.74 -15.18 -6.57
CA SER A 244 7.91 -14.73 -5.77
C SER A 244 7.83 -13.44 -4.87
N LYS A 245 8.94 -12.95 -4.35
CA LYS A 245 9.50 -12.37 -3.10
C LYS A 245 9.16 -10.96 -2.63
N LEU A 246 8.46 -10.04 -3.30
CA LEU A 246 8.26 -8.65 -2.88
C LEU A 246 6.78 -8.33 -2.66
N ARG A 247 6.48 -7.22 -1.93
CA ARG A 247 5.10 -6.82 -1.69
C ARG A 247 4.39 -6.61 -3.03
N ALA A 248 3.43 -7.47 -3.33
CA ALA A 248 2.59 -7.37 -4.51
C ALA A 248 1.34 -6.54 -4.20
N LEU A 249 0.89 -5.76 -5.17
CA LEU A 249 -0.31 -4.93 -5.08
C LEU A 249 -1.21 -5.17 -6.27
N TRP A 250 -2.52 -5.20 -6.04
CA TRP A 250 -3.50 -5.26 -7.10
C TRP A 250 -3.47 -4.01 -7.98
N HIS A 251 -3.78 -4.18 -9.26
CA HIS A 251 -4.09 -3.05 -10.13
C HIS A 251 -5.42 -2.42 -9.69
N PRO A 252 -5.50 -1.09 -9.46
CA PRO A 252 -6.68 -0.48 -8.84
C PRO A 252 -7.96 -0.56 -9.68
N LYS A 253 -7.84 -0.79 -10.99
CA LYS A 253 -8.99 -0.88 -11.92
C LYS A 253 -9.36 -2.32 -12.29
N GLN A 254 -8.58 -3.33 -11.85
CA GLN A 254 -8.75 -4.73 -12.27
C GLN A 254 -8.52 -5.67 -11.10
N ASP A 255 -9.41 -6.65 -10.95
CA ASP A 255 -9.32 -7.65 -9.89
C ASP A 255 -8.48 -8.88 -10.27
N ASP A 256 -7.95 -8.93 -11.47
CA ASP A 256 -7.25 -10.07 -12.07
C ASP A 256 -5.76 -9.84 -12.32
N CYS A 257 -5.27 -8.59 -12.19
CA CYS A 257 -3.86 -8.25 -12.41
C CYS A 257 -3.23 -7.59 -11.19
N PHE A 258 -1.96 -7.92 -10.95
CA PHE A 258 -1.17 -7.34 -9.85
C PHE A 258 0.27 -7.06 -10.26
N VAL A 259 0.91 -6.13 -9.55
CA VAL A 259 2.29 -5.70 -9.77
C VAL A 259 3.19 -6.12 -8.62
N VAL A 260 4.44 -6.44 -8.96
CA VAL A 260 5.48 -6.76 -7.98
C VAL A 260 6.85 -6.33 -8.50
N GLY A 261 7.70 -5.79 -7.64
CA GLY A 261 9.10 -5.56 -7.97
C GLY A 261 9.88 -6.87 -8.12
N SER A 262 11.04 -6.83 -8.79
CA SER A 262 11.92 -8.00 -8.93
C SER A 262 13.32 -7.74 -8.37
N VAL A 263 13.90 -8.76 -7.74
CA VAL A 263 15.30 -8.75 -7.28
C VAL A 263 16.29 -9.15 -8.37
N GLU A 264 15.81 -9.66 -9.50
CA GLU A 264 16.62 -10.10 -10.62
C GLU A 264 17.35 -8.93 -11.30
N ARG A 265 18.38 -9.23 -12.05
CA ARG A 265 19.08 -8.28 -12.93
C ARG A 265 18.83 -8.67 -14.39
N PRO A 266 18.57 -7.66 -15.27
CA PRO A 266 18.38 -6.23 -14.99
C PRO A 266 17.18 -5.98 -14.06
N ARG A 267 17.18 -4.83 -13.36
CA ARG A 267 16.11 -4.47 -12.41
C ARG A 267 14.80 -4.24 -13.17
N LYS A 268 13.72 -4.77 -12.64
CA LYS A 268 12.41 -4.75 -13.31
C LYS A 268 11.25 -4.74 -12.30
N VAL A 269 10.11 -4.28 -12.78
CA VAL A 269 8.82 -4.42 -12.12
C VAL A 269 7.93 -5.27 -13.02
N LEU A 270 7.30 -6.28 -12.45
CA LEU A 270 6.57 -7.32 -13.17
C LEU A 270 5.06 -7.16 -12.92
N VAL A 271 4.27 -7.28 -13.96
CA VAL A 271 2.81 -7.34 -13.89
C VAL A 271 2.36 -8.76 -14.25
N TYR A 272 1.59 -9.35 -13.36
CA TYR A 272 1.05 -10.69 -13.52
C TYR A 272 -0.46 -10.67 -13.56
N HIS A 273 -1.04 -11.59 -14.31
CA HIS A 273 -2.43 -11.97 -14.19
C HIS A 273 -2.61 -12.96 -13.02
N GLU A 274 -3.79 -13.07 -12.44
CA GLU A 274 -4.10 -13.98 -11.31
C GLU A 274 -3.80 -15.46 -11.65
N SER A 275 -3.83 -15.83 -12.93
CA SER A 275 -3.45 -17.18 -13.40
C SER A 275 -1.96 -17.49 -13.25
N GLY A 276 -1.13 -16.49 -12.94
CA GLY A 276 0.32 -16.59 -12.91
C GLY A 276 1.02 -16.26 -14.22
N GLN A 277 0.26 -15.89 -15.26
CA GLN A 277 0.84 -15.46 -16.54
C GLN A 277 1.48 -14.07 -16.38
N LEU A 278 2.71 -13.92 -16.85
CA LEU A 278 3.38 -12.61 -16.96
C LEU A 278 2.70 -11.80 -18.06
N VAL A 279 2.16 -10.63 -17.69
CA VAL A 279 1.45 -9.72 -18.60
C VAL A 279 2.40 -8.70 -19.20
N HIS A 280 3.26 -8.09 -18.34
CA HIS A 280 4.17 -7.03 -18.74
C HIS A 280 5.39 -6.97 -17.82
N THR A 281 6.51 -6.45 -18.38
CA THR A 281 7.75 -6.18 -17.66
C THR A 281 8.13 -4.74 -17.88
N PHE A 282 8.15 -3.95 -16.81
CA PHE A 282 8.74 -2.62 -16.79
C PHE A 282 10.21 -2.74 -16.47
N GLN A 283 11.06 -2.26 -17.38
CA GLN A 283 12.51 -2.28 -17.25
C GLN A 283 13.06 -1.04 -17.91
N ASP A 284 14.06 -0.41 -17.29
CA ASP A 284 14.72 0.78 -17.80
C ASP A 284 16.13 0.90 -17.18
N ASP A 285 17.05 1.53 -17.89
CA ASP A 285 18.45 1.71 -17.45
C ASP A 285 18.58 2.60 -16.22
N HIS A 286 17.61 3.50 -15.99
CA HIS A 286 17.53 4.33 -14.78
C HIS A 286 17.17 3.53 -13.51
N MET A 287 16.73 2.28 -13.65
CA MET A 287 16.43 1.39 -12.54
C MET A 287 17.68 0.70 -11.99
N THR A 288 18.49 1.43 -11.27
CA THR A 288 19.77 0.91 -10.73
C THR A 288 19.62 -0.02 -9.53
N THR A 289 18.51 0.08 -8.79
CA THR A 289 18.22 -0.69 -7.58
C THR A 289 16.82 -1.28 -7.60
N VAL A 290 16.55 -2.23 -6.70
CA VAL A 290 15.24 -2.90 -6.60
C VAL A 290 14.14 -1.91 -6.22
N CYS A 291 13.06 -1.84 -6.99
CA CYS A 291 11.82 -1.19 -6.60
C CYS A 291 11.07 -2.08 -5.61
N SER A 292 11.28 -1.84 -4.33
CA SER A 292 10.68 -2.63 -3.24
C SER A 292 9.28 -2.15 -2.83
N VAL A 293 8.95 -0.93 -3.21
CA VAL A 293 7.63 -0.31 -3.02
C VAL A 293 7.08 0.01 -4.40
N THR A 294 5.86 -0.37 -4.67
CA THR A 294 5.17 -0.04 -5.93
C THR A 294 3.79 0.53 -5.61
N ALA A 295 3.26 1.39 -6.47
CA ALA A 295 1.86 1.81 -6.43
C ALA A 295 1.39 2.19 -7.81
N PHE A 296 0.14 1.84 -8.15
CA PHE A 296 -0.55 2.36 -9.32
C PHE A 296 -1.32 3.63 -8.97
N HIS A 297 -1.42 4.53 -9.93
CA HIS A 297 -2.36 5.64 -9.83
C HIS A 297 -3.80 5.10 -9.94
N PRO A 298 -4.75 5.57 -9.09
CA PRO A 298 -6.08 5.00 -9.05
C PRO A 298 -6.87 5.17 -10.36
N THR A 299 -6.61 6.23 -11.13
CA THR A 299 -7.39 6.55 -12.33
C THR A 299 -6.56 6.75 -13.59
N ARG A 300 -5.29 7.17 -13.50
CA ARG A 300 -4.39 7.38 -14.65
C ARG A 300 -3.56 6.13 -14.94
N ASN A 301 -2.96 6.08 -16.14
CA ASN A 301 -2.00 5.04 -16.52
C ASN A 301 -0.62 5.44 -15.99
N ALA A 302 -0.42 5.26 -14.70
CA ALA A 302 0.85 5.57 -14.04
C ALA A 302 1.15 4.54 -12.95
N LEU A 303 2.40 4.10 -12.90
CA LEU A 303 2.97 3.21 -11.90
C LEU A 303 4.22 3.86 -11.32
N MET A 304 4.35 3.90 -10.01
CA MET A 304 5.61 4.28 -9.38
C MET A 304 6.30 3.10 -8.72
N GLY A 305 7.64 3.14 -8.74
CA GLY A 305 8.52 2.23 -8.02
C GLY A 305 9.45 2.99 -7.10
N GLY A 306 9.41 2.71 -5.78
CA GLY A 306 10.30 3.28 -4.77
C GLY A 306 11.43 2.32 -4.42
N ASN A 307 12.63 2.86 -4.22
CA ASN A 307 13.83 2.07 -4.02
C ASN A 307 14.58 2.37 -2.70
N SER A 308 15.70 1.66 -2.50
CA SER A 308 16.53 1.78 -1.29
C SER A 308 17.34 3.08 -1.21
N THR A 309 17.43 3.87 -2.27
CA THR A 309 18.18 5.13 -2.31
C THR A 309 17.30 6.36 -2.14
N GLY A 310 15.99 6.17 -1.90
CA GLY A 310 15.04 7.27 -1.74
C GLY A 310 14.49 7.80 -3.07
N LYS A 311 14.80 7.15 -4.19
CA LYS A 311 14.30 7.54 -5.51
C LYS A 311 12.95 6.89 -5.80
N LEU A 312 12.08 7.66 -6.46
CA LEU A 312 10.90 7.17 -7.16
C LEU A 312 11.18 7.11 -8.65
N HIS A 313 10.65 6.08 -9.30
CA HIS A 313 10.64 5.85 -10.75
C HIS A 313 9.19 5.81 -11.18
N VAL A 314 8.79 6.70 -12.10
CA VAL A 314 7.40 6.81 -12.54
C VAL A 314 7.28 6.39 -13.99
N PHE A 315 6.59 5.29 -14.22
CA PHE A 315 6.19 4.84 -15.54
C PHE A 315 4.82 5.44 -15.86
N THR A 316 4.70 6.14 -16.93
CA THR A 316 3.42 6.72 -17.40
C THR A 316 3.41 6.76 -18.91
N ASP A 317 2.21 6.85 -19.51
CA ASP A 317 2.05 7.08 -20.93
C ASP A 317 2.70 8.42 -21.33
N GLN A 318 3.24 8.47 -22.54
CA GLN A 318 3.74 9.71 -23.12
C GLN A 318 2.51 10.60 -23.40
N GLN A 319 2.48 11.77 -22.83
CA GLN A 319 1.56 12.83 -23.23
C GLN A 319 2.12 13.58 -24.43
#